data_58b7b5fc7cb7878ec4951134d0a49235
#
_entry.id   58b7b5fc7cb7878ec4951134d0a49235
#
_cell.length_a   1.000
_cell.length_b   1.000
_cell.length_c   1.000
_cell.angle_alpha   90.00
_cell.angle_beta   90.00
_cell.angle_gamma   90.00
#
_symmetry.space_group_name_H-M   'P 1'
#
loop_
_entity.id
_entity.type
_entity.pdbx_description
1 polymer ?
#
loop_
_entity_poly.entity_id
_entity_poly.type
_entity_poly.pdbx_seq_one_letter_code
_entity_poly.pdbx_strand_id
1 'polypeptide(L)'
;MNKSDSERVAGYLQNYGLLMVGDRKKADLIIINTCGVRQSAEDRVYGLVPKIKKENKQAKIVITGCLSLREDVQKRLEKNVDIWLPIVDLPKLAEKLSLKMNTKNYTPRPAKCGTPLLRGDLKCGDYLNIRPEYKSKISAFVPIGNGCNNFCTYCVVPYARGREVYRPTDEIINEVKKLVENGYKEIVLIAQNVNSYKSPLERGLRGVLSRHKTHPVSGSETPLQRGEFIDFSDLLKMVNDIPGDFWIRFATSHPKDMSDELIKTVAECEKVCHHIHLPAQAGDNRIIKAMNRHYTRGHYIGLIKKIRQAMPDASITTDIIVGFPGETKQAFNNTAKLFREIKYDMAYIAQYSPR
;
A
#
# COMPACT_ATOMS: atom_id res chain seq x y z
N MET A 1 -4.36 -1.10 -0.72
CA MET A 1 -3.88 -1.27 -2.11
C MET A 1 -4.98 -1.78 -3.05
N ASN A 2 -5.50 -3.02 -2.95
CA ASN A 2 -6.42 -3.57 -3.96
C ASN A 2 -7.65 -2.69 -4.29
N LYS A 3 -8.24 -1.99 -3.30
CA LYS A 3 -9.35 -1.06 -3.57
C LYS A 3 -8.88 0.10 -4.43
N SER A 4 -7.77 0.74 -4.07
CA SER A 4 -7.16 1.82 -4.84
C SER A 4 -6.72 1.36 -6.24
N ASP A 5 -6.16 0.14 -6.36
CA ASP A 5 -5.82 -0.44 -7.67
C ASP A 5 -7.07 -0.58 -8.54
N SER A 6 -8.19 -1.06 -7.97
CA SER A 6 -9.46 -1.20 -8.70
C SER A 6 -10.04 0.14 -9.14
N GLU A 7 -9.90 1.19 -8.32
CA GLU A 7 -10.30 2.56 -8.65
C GLU A 7 -9.44 3.13 -9.79
N ARG A 8 -8.13 2.80 -9.83
CA ARG A 8 -7.25 3.18 -10.95
C ARG A 8 -7.55 2.42 -12.22
N VAL A 9 -7.84 1.11 -12.12
CA VAL A 9 -8.30 0.33 -13.27
C VAL A 9 -9.57 0.93 -13.88
N ALA A 10 -10.54 1.32 -13.05
CA ALA A 10 -11.77 1.94 -13.51
C ALA A 10 -11.49 3.29 -14.22
N GLY A 11 -10.72 4.18 -13.57
CA GLY A 11 -10.35 5.46 -14.17
C GLY A 11 -9.54 5.31 -15.46
N TYR A 12 -8.66 4.31 -15.55
CA TYR A 12 -7.92 3.99 -16.76
C TYR A 12 -8.86 3.63 -17.91
N LEU A 13 -9.80 2.72 -17.70
CA LEU A 13 -10.71 2.25 -18.71
C LEU A 13 -11.71 3.31 -19.19
N GLN A 14 -12.14 4.21 -18.30
CA GLN A 14 -12.97 5.35 -18.66
C GLN A 14 -12.29 6.28 -19.69
N ASN A 15 -10.96 6.44 -19.63
CA ASN A 15 -10.21 7.21 -20.62
C ASN A 15 -10.27 6.60 -22.02
N TYR A 16 -10.60 5.32 -22.12
CA TYR A 16 -10.82 4.60 -23.39
C TYR A 16 -12.29 4.48 -23.75
N GLY A 17 -13.20 5.15 -23.02
CA GLY A 17 -14.63 5.18 -23.30
C GLY A 17 -15.40 3.97 -22.78
N LEU A 18 -14.80 3.10 -21.96
CA LEU A 18 -15.51 2.00 -21.36
C LEU A 18 -16.34 2.49 -20.17
N LEU A 19 -17.58 1.99 -20.09
CA LEU A 19 -18.51 2.32 -19.01
C LEU A 19 -18.60 1.17 -18.01
N MET A 20 -18.66 1.52 -16.72
CA MET A 20 -18.88 0.53 -15.68
C MET A 20 -20.34 0.07 -15.68
N VAL A 21 -20.58 -1.24 -15.76
CA VAL A 21 -21.90 -1.85 -15.68
C VAL A 21 -22.07 -2.60 -14.36
N GLY A 22 -23.28 -2.56 -13.80
CA GLY A 22 -23.60 -3.23 -12.52
C GLY A 22 -23.81 -4.74 -12.64
N ASP A 23 -24.15 -5.23 -13.84
CA ASP A 23 -24.43 -6.65 -14.09
C ASP A 23 -23.33 -7.28 -14.94
N ARG A 24 -22.58 -8.20 -14.35
CA ARG A 24 -21.49 -8.93 -15.03
C ARG A 24 -21.95 -9.78 -16.22
N LYS A 25 -23.23 -10.13 -16.30
CA LYS A 25 -23.79 -10.89 -17.43
C LYS A 25 -23.87 -10.05 -18.69
N LYS A 26 -23.88 -8.72 -18.54
CA LYS A 26 -23.96 -7.73 -19.65
C LYS A 26 -22.61 -7.07 -19.94
N ALA A 27 -21.54 -7.47 -19.23
CA ALA A 27 -20.22 -6.87 -19.39
C ALA A 27 -19.47 -7.51 -20.56
N ASP A 28 -18.86 -6.69 -21.41
CA ASP A 28 -17.94 -7.16 -22.47
C ASP A 28 -16.56 -7.46 -21.92
N LEU A 29 -16.16 -6.77 -20.84
CA LEU A 29 -14.88 -6.89 -20.17
C LEU A 29 -15.07 -7.03 -18.66
N ILE A 30 -14.47 -8.05 -18.06
CA ILE A 30 -14.49 -8.29 -16.61
C ILE A 30 -13.06 -8.33 -16.10
N ILE A 31 -12.72 -7.40 -15.20
CA ILE A 31 -11.39 -7.35 -14.60
C ILE A 31 -11.48 -7.77 -13.13
N ILE A 32 -10.70 -8.79 -12.77
CA ILE A 32 -10.62 -9.32 -11.42
C ILE A 32 -9.28 -8.93 -10.82
N ASN A 33 -9.32 -7.96 -9.90
CA ASN A 33 -8.14 -7.58 -9.14
C ASN A 33 -7.99 -8.50 -7.93
N THR A 34 -6.88 -9.24 -7.88
CA THR A 34 -6.69 -10.36 -6.97
C THR A 34 -5.78 -10.03 -5.81
N CYS A 35 -6.01 -10.70 -4.68
CA CYS A 35 -5.14 -10.68 -3.50
C CYS A 35 -4.43 -12.03 -3.36
N GLY A 36 -3.10 -12.01 -3.25
CA GLY A 36 -2.28 -13.20 -3.00
C GLY A 36 -1.88 -13.40 -1.52
N VAL A 37 -2.42 -12.58 -0.61
CA VAL A 37 -2.04 -12.62 0.81
C VAL A 37 -2.80 -13.70 1.60
N ARG A 38 -4.06 -13.99 1.23
CA ARG A 38 -4.92 -14.93 1.94
C ARG A 38 -5.36 -16.05 1.00
N GLN A 39 -5.28 -17.29 1.48
CA GLN A 39 -5.77 -18.47 0.74
C GLN A 39 -7.24 -18.32 0.34
N SER A 40 -8.08 -17.87 1.26
CA SER A 40 -9.52 -17.68 0.98
C SER A 40 -9.80 -16.69 -0.17
N ALA A 41 -8.90 -15.74 -0.43
CA ALA A 41 -9.04 -14.84 -1.57
C ALA A 41 -8.70 -15.55 -2.89
N GLU A 42 -7.70 -16.43 -2.87
CA GLU A 42 -7.33 -17.28 -4.00
C GLU A 42 -8.42 -18.29 -4.31
N ASP A 43 -8.95 -18.98 -3.29
CA ASP A 43 -10.04 -19.96 -3.44
C ASP A 43 -11.29 -19.33 -4.06
N ARG A 44 -11.59 -18.08 -3.68
CA ARG A 44 -12.69 -17.32 -4.32
C ARG A 44 -12.46 -17.11 -5.82
N VAL A 45 -11.24 -16.86 -6.24
CA VAL A 45 -10.93 -16.67 -7.67
C VAL A 45 -11.17 -17.97 -8.44
N TYR A 46 -10.75 -19.12 -7.89
CA TYR A 46 -10.97 -20.43 -8.49
C TYR A 46 -12.47 -20.78 -8.65
N GLY A 47 -13.31 -20.37 -7.71
CA GLY A 47 -14.76 -20.55 -7.82
C GLY A 47 -15.44 -19.52 -8.73
N LEU A 48 -14.98 -18.27 -8.64
CA LEU A 48 -15.63 -17.14 -9.32
C LEU A 48 -15.39 -17.13 -10.83
N VAL A 49 -14.16 -17.37 -11.29
CA VAL A 49 -13.77 -17.24 -12.70
C VAL A 49 -14.54 -18.23 -13.59
N PRO A 50 -14.60 -19.55 -13.29
CA PRO A 50 -15.40 -20.49 -14.08
C PRO A 50 -16.90 -20.15 -14.07
N LYS A 51 -17.41 -19.68 -12.93
CA LYS A 51 -18.82 -19.25 -12.81
C LYS A 51 -19.11 -18.08 -13.74
N ILE A 52 -18.26 -17.06 -13.76
CA ILE A 52 -18.39 -15.91 -14.67
C ILE A 52 -18.39 -16.37 -16.12
N LYS A 53 -17.41 -17.20 -16.51
CA LYS A 53 -17.31 -17.69 -17.92
C LYS A 53 -18.51 -18.52 -18.34
N LYS A 54 -19.13 -19.26 -17.39
CA LYS A 54 -20.38 -19.98 -17.64
C LYS A 54 -21.58 -19.04 -17.83
N GLU A 55 -21.67 -17.98 -17.01
CA GLU A 55 -22.76 -16.99 -17.04
C GLU A 55 -22.65 -16.03 -18.22
N ASN A 56 -21.44 -15.69 -18.66
CA ASN A 56 -21.15 -14.78 -19.76
C ASN A 56 -19.94 -15.29 -20.58
N LYS A 57 -20.22 -16.12 -21.59
CA LYS A 57 -19.19 -16.76 -22.41
C LYS A 57 -18.42 -15.78 -23.31
N GLN A 58 -19.04 -14.64 -23.62
CA GLN A 58 -18.46 -13.66 -24.58
C GLN A 58 -17.55 -12.65 -23.86
N ALA A 59 -17.74 -12.46 -22.55
CA ALA A 59 -16.92 -11.52 -21.80
C ALA A 59 -15.43 -11.90 -21.84
N LYS A 60 -14.58 -10.92 -22.13
CA LYS A 60 -13.14 -11.04 -21.90
C LYS A 60 -12.84 -10.94 -20.41
N ILE A 61 -12.13 -11.91 -19.85
CA ILE A 61 -11.74 -11.94 -18.44
C ILE A 61 -10.26 -11.60 -18.31
N VAL A 62 -9.97 -10.56 -17.55
CA VAL A 62 -8.61 -10.12 -17.20
C VAL A 62 -8.37 -10.37 -15.72
N ILE A 63 -7.29 -11.05 -15.36
CA ILE A 63 -6.83 -11.16 -13.97
C ILE A 63 -5.63 -10.25 -13.76
N THR A 64 -5.74 -9.41 -12.73
CA THR A 64 -4.67 -8.52 -12.27
C THR A 64 -4.44 -8.66 -10.76
N GLY A 65 -3.44 -7.95 -10.22
CA GLY A 65 -3.08 -8.02 -8.80
C GLY A 65 -2.08 -9.16 -8.51
N CYS A 66 -2.08 -9.63 -7.26
CA CYS A 66 -1.00 -10.52 -6.78
C CYS A 66 -0.99 -11.93 -7.38
N LEU A 67 -2.12 -12.41 -7.92
CA LEU A 67 -2.18 -13.76 -8.52
C LEU A 67 -1.83 -13.77 -10.00
N SER A 68 -1.72 -12.61 -10.64
CA SER A 68 -1.51 -12.51 -12.09
C SER A 68 -0.18 -13.09 -12.60
N LEU A 69 0.84 -13.17 -11.74
CA LEU A 69 2.17 -13.71 -12.06
C LEU A 69 2.40 -15.15 -11.58
N ARG A 70 1.40 -15.76 -10.92
CA ARG A 70 1.55 -17.12 -10.40
C ARG A 70 1.21 -18.15 -11.46
N GLU A 71 2.23 -18.90 -11.90
CA GLU A 71 2.10 -19.93 -12.95
C GLU A 71 1.11 -21.04 -12.61
N ASP A 72 1.07 -21.47 -11.33
CA ASP A 72 0.15 -22.50 -10.85
C ASP A 72 -1.32 -22.05 -10.98
N VAL A 73 -1.59 -20.76 -10.66
CA VAL A 73 -2.91 -20.16 -10.81
C VAL A 73 -3.26 -19.99 -12.30
N GLN A 74 -2.30 -19.56 -13.11
CA GLN A 74 -2.48 -19.41 -14.58
C GLN A 74 -2.84 -20.76 -15.20
N LYS A 75 -2.07 -21.81 -14.95
CA LYS A 75 -2.35 -23.17 -15.47
C LYS A 75 -3.73 -23.67 -15.08
N ARG A 76 -4.15 -23.42 -13.82
CA ARG A 76 -5.45 -23.88 -13.32
C ARG A 76 -6.65 -23.17 -13.97
N LEU A 77 -6.48 -21.90 -14.36
CA LEU A 77 -7.55 -21.06 -14.90
C LEU A 77 -7.37 -20.75 -16.40
N GLU A 78 -6.41 -21.36 -17.07
CA GLU A 78 -6.03 -21.12 -18.46
C GLU A 78 -7.22 -21.05 -19.42
N LYS A 79 -8.17 -22.00 -19.30
CA LYS A 79 -9.34 -22.08 -20.17
C LYS A 79 -10.40 -21.00 -19.96
N ASN A 80 -10.26 -20.19 -18.89
CA ASN A 80 -11.30 -19.26 -18.45
C ASN A 80 -10.84 -17.80 -18.43
N VAL A 81 -9.55 -17.55 -18.58
CA VAL A 81 -8.95 -16.21 -18.46
C VAL A 81 -8.32 -15.83 -19.79
N ASP A 82 -8.71 -14.69 -20.32
CA ASP A 82 -8.22 -14.23 -21.62
C ASP A 82 -6.89 -13.44 -21.50
N ILE A 83 -6.70 -12.69 -20.40
CA ILE A 83 -5.50 -11.87 -20.18
C ILE A 83 -5.04 -11.96 -18.72
N TRP A 84 -3.75 -12.19 -18.54
CA TRP A 84 -3.05 -12.07 -17.27
C TRP A 84 -2.19 -10.81 -17.31
N LEU A 85 -2.37 -9.90 -16.34
CA LEU A 85 -1.71 -8.61 -16.35
C LEU A 85 -1.31 -8.18 -14.91
N PRO A 86 -0.02 -8.10 -14.61
CA PRO A 86 0.42 -7.46 -13.36
C PRO A 86 -0.13 -6.05 -13.26
N ILE A 87 -0.50 -5.59 -12.05
CA ILE A 87 -1.11 -4.27 -11.87
C ILE A 87 -0.18 -3.12 -12.31
N VAL A 88 1.12 -3.32 -12.19
CA VAL A 88 2.13 -2.35 -12.66
C VAL A 88 2.12 -2.17 -14.18
N ASP A 89 1.65 -3.16 -14.91
CA ASP A 89 1.52 -3.15 -16.37
C ASP A 89 0.15 -2.63 -16.85
N LEU A 90 -0.68 -2.08 -15.96
CA LEU A 90 -2.00 -1.54 -16.31
C LEU A 90 -1.97 -0.62 -17.56
N PRO A 91 -0.96 0.25 -17.77
CA PRO A 91 -0.85 1.05 -18.98
C PRO A 91 -0.82 0.24 -20.29
N LYS A 92 -0.38 -1.02 -20.25
CA LYS A 92 -0.34 -1.92 -21.43
C LYS A 92 -1.67 -2.62 -21.73
N LEU A 93 -2.68 -2.47 -20.84
CA LEU A 93 -3.96 -3.16 -21.00
C LEU A 93 -4.71 -2.74 -22.27
N ALA A 94 -4.68 -1.45 -22.61
CA ALA A 94 -5.34 -0.93 -23.79
C ALA A 94 -4.80 -1.55 -25.09
N GLU A 95 -3.47 -1.70 -25.19
CA GLU A 95 -2.81 -2.35 -26.31
C GLU A 95 -3.26 -3.81 -26.42
N LYS A 96 -3.22 -4.57 -25.31
CA LYS A 96 -3.67 -5.98 -25.26
C LYS A 96 -5.15 -6.16 -25.61
N LEU A 97 -5.97 -5.16 -25.37
CA LEU A 97 -7.40 -5.15 -25.71
C LEU A 97 -7.70 -4.49 -27.06
N SER A 98 -6.69 -3.96 -27.75
CA SER A 98 -6.83 -3.19 -28.99
C SER A 98 -7.79 -1.98 -28.85
N LEU A 99 -7.77 -1.32 -27.69
CA LEU A 99 -8.61 -0.17 -27.41
C LEU A 99 -8.01 1.09 -28.02
N LYS A 100 -8.87 1.93 -28.62
CA LYS A 100 -8.48 3.27 -29.09
C LYS A 100 -8.80 4.31 -28.01
N MET A 101 -7.87 5.23 -27.76
CA MET A 101 -8.05 6.28 -26.78
C MET A 101 -9.17 7.25 -27.17
N ASN A 102 -10.07 7.55 -26.25
CA ASN A 102 -11.09 8.58 -26.47
C ASN A 102 -10.47 9.96 -26.16
N THR A 103 -10.04 10.66 -27.20
CA THR A 103 -9.34 11.94 -27.10
C THR A 103 -10.16 13.10 -26.51
N LYS A 104 -11.50 12.96 -26.44
CA LYS A 104 -12.39 14.02 -25.94
C LYS A 104 -12.28 14.25 -24.42
N ASN A 105 -11.86 13.25 -23.66
CA ASN A 105 -11.83 13.31 -22.17
C ASN A 105 -10.44 13.14 -21.57
N TYR A 106 -9.40 13.10 -22.38
CA TYR A 106 -8.03 12.88 -21.91
C TYR A 106 -7.28 14.19 -21.74
N THR A 107 -6.97 14.58 -20.52
CA THR A 107 -5.94 15.58 -20.21
C THR A 107 -4.67 14.84 -19.77
N PRO A 108 -3.67 14.70 -20.66
CA PRO A 108 -2.39 14.14 -20.24
C PRO A 108 -1.76 15.08 -19.22
N ARG A 109 -1.37 14.56 -18.05
CA ARG A 109 -0.38 15.28 -17.24
C ARG A 109 0.96 15.21 -17.96
N PRO A 110 1.66 16.32 -18.14
CA PRO A 110 3.05 16.27 -18.58
C PRO A 110 3.83 15.49 -17.51
N ALA A 111 4.42 14.39 -17.94
CA ALA A 111 5.37 13.64 -17.12
C ALA A 111 6.60 14.53 -16.92
N LYS A 112 6.65 15.31 -15.84
CA LYS A 112 7.90 15.89 -15.34
C LYS A 112 8.65 14.78 -14.61
N CYS A 113 9.22 13.88 -15.40
CA CYS A 113 10.18 12.91 -14.90
C CYS A 113 11.57 13.57 -14.91
N GLY A 114 12.06 13.88 -13.75
CA GLY A 114 13.40 14.41 -13.56
C GLY A 114 14.08 13.72 -12.41
N THR A 115 14.36 12.42 -12.51
CA THR A 115 15.53 11.76 -11.88
C THR A 115 15.56 10.29 -12.26
N PRO A 116 16.71 9.73 -12.71
CA PRO A 116 16.83 8.31 -12.95
C PRO A 116 16.78 7.59 -11.61
N LEU A 117 15.77 6.77 -11.41
CA LEU A 117 15.74 5.77 -10.35
C LEU A 117 16.88 4.78 -10.64
N LEU A 118 17.73 4.57 -9.65
CA LEU A 118 18.81 3.59 -9.69
C LEU A 118 18.29 2.22 -10.11
N ARG A 119 18.67 1.81 -11.33
CA ARG A 119 18.60 0.48 -11.95
C ARG A 119 17.43 -0.40 -11.55
N GLY A 120 16.43 -0.43 -12.41
CA GLY A 120 15.34 -1.40 -12.44
C GLY A 120 14.14 -0.83 -13.17
N ASP A 121 14.20 -0.76 -14.46
CA ASP A 121 13.21 -0.52 -15.53
C ASP A 121 11.72 -0.36 -15.13
N LEU A 122 11.39 0.67 -14.37
CA LEU A 122 10.05 1.21 -14.32
C LEU A 122 10.15 2.68 -14.74
N LYS A 123 9.79 2.94 -16.01
CA LYS A 123 9.76 4.29 -16.56
C LYS A 123 8.64 5.09 -15.89
N CYS A 124 8.89 6.34 -15.64
CA CYS A 124 7.90 7.37 -15.31
C CYS A 124 6.74 7.29 -16.33
N GLY A 125 5.57 6.91 -15.87
CA GLY A 125 4.40 6.60 -16.72
C GLY A 125 3.53 5.52 -16.09
N ASP A 126 3.87 5.11 -14.88
CA ASP A 126 3.36 3.95 -14.20
C ASP A 126 1.93 4.10 -13.71
N TYR A 127 1.32 2.96 -13.43
CA TYR A 127 -0.08 2.86 -13.03
C TYR A 127 -0.44 3.73 -11.81
N LEU A 128 0.52 4.11 -10.95
CA LEU A 128 0.29 5.01 -9.81
C LEU A 128 -0.06 6.44 -10.24
N ASN A 129 0.31 6.85 -11.45
CA ASN A 129 -0.01 8.16 -12.03
C ASN A 129 -1.39 8.18 -12.71
N ILE A 130 -2.02 7.02 -12.90
CA ILE A 130 -3.39 6.93 -13.43
C ILE A 130 -4.36 7.51 -12.41
N ARG A 131 -5.20 8.45 -12.85
CA ARG A 131 -6.22 9.06 -12.01
C ARG A 131 -7.24 8.00 -11.60
N PRO A 132 -7.46 7.78 -10.29
CA PRO A 132 -8.47 6.83 -9.84
C PRO A 132 -9.88 7.37 -10.04
N GLU A 133 -10.83 6.47 -10.29
CA GLU A 133 -12.26 6.72 -10.13
C GLU A 133 -12.66 6.35 -8.71
N TYR A 134 -12.71 7.34 -7.83
CA TYR A 134 -13.01 7.12 -6.43
C TYR A 134 -14.48 6.73 -6.23
N LYS A 135 -14.73 5.58 -5.62
CA LYS A 135 -16.09 5.10 -5.33
C LYS A 135 -16.74 5.79 -4.14
N SER A 136 -15.95 6.15 -3.14
CA SER A 136 -16.42 6.89 -1.98
C SER A 136 -16.32 8.39 -2.25
N LYS A 137 -17.25 9.16 -1.71
CA LYS A 137 -17.20 10.63 -1.69
C LYS A 137 -16.66 11.18 -0.36
N ILE A 138 -16.40 10.31 0.61
CA ILE A 138 -15.98 10.68 1.96
C ILE A 138 -14.53 10.29 2.22
N SER A 139 -14.15 9.07 1.82
CA SER A 139 -12.83 8.48 2.10
C SER A 139 -12.08 8.15 0.82
N ALA A 140 -10.82 8.56 0.72
CA ALA A 140 -9.96 8.29 -0.42
C ALA A 140 -8.68 7.53 -0.01
N PHE A 141 -8.34 6.50 -0.77
CA PHE A 141 -7.06 5.79 -0.62
C PHE A 141 -6.01 6.40 -1.54
N VAL A 142 -5.00 7.03 -0.96
CA VAL A 142 -3.90 7.67 -1.68
C VAL A 142 -2.64 6.80 -1.56
N PRO A 143 -2.25 6.06 -2.61
CA PRO A 143 -1.00 5.31 -2.60
C PRO A 143 0.19 6.29 -2.59
N ILE A 144 1.11 6.06 -1.65
CA ILE A 144 2.38 6.77 -1.56
C ILE A 144 3.54 5.97 -2.17
N GLY A 145 3.32 4.68 -2.41
CA GLY A 145 4.28 3.78 -3.04
C GLY A 145 3.68 2.41 -3.36
N ASN A 146 4.45 1.60 -4.06
CA ASN A 146 4.12 0.22 -4.43
C ASN A 146 5.36 -0.67 -4.30
N GLY A 147 5.14 -1.99 -4.10
CA GLY A 147 6.22 -2.97 -3.90
C GLY A 147 6.74 -3.01 -2.47
N CYS A 148 7.64 -3.96 -2.17
CA CYS A 148 8.20 -4.14 -0.83
C CYS A 148 9.58 -4.80 -0.89
N ASN A 149 10.55 -4.26 -0.14
CA ASN A 149 11.92 -4.76 -0.05
C ASN A 149 12.17 -5.63 1.21
N ASN A 150 11.16 -5.94 2.01
CA ASN A 150 11.34 -6.69 3.26
C ASN A 150 11.56 -8.18 3.05
N PHE A 151 11.10 -8.77 1.94
CA PHE A 151 11.26 -10.19 1.61
C PHE A 151 10.93 -11.13 2.77
N CYS A 152 9.86 -10.83 3.52
CA CYS A 152 9.36 -11.74 4.55
C CYS A 152 9.06 -13.11 3.91
N THR A 153 9.52 -14.21 4.52
CA THR A 153 9.51 -15.55 3.91
C THR A 153 8.13 -16.12 3.60
N TYR A 154 7.08 -15.53 4.16
CA TYR A 154 5.68 -15.91 3.94
C TYR A 154 4.98 -15.01 2.90
N CYS A 155 5.66 -14.01 2.36
CA CYS A 155 5.00 -12.91 1.66
C CYS A 155 5.27 -12.94 0.15
N VAL A 156 4.20 -12.99 -0.63
CA VAL A 156 4.26 -12.96 -2.10
C VAL A 156 4.49 -11.54 -2.67
N VAL A 157 4.34 -10.49 -1.87
CA VAL A 157 4.32 -9.11 -2.35
C VAL A 157 5.57 -8.70 -3.13
N PRO A 158 6.81 -8.96 -2.69
CA PRO A 158 8.01 -8.62 -3.46
C PRO A 158 8.02 -9.23 -4.87
N TYR A 159 7.47 -10.43 -5.01
CA TYR A 159 7.41 -11.16 -6.29
C TYR A 159 6.24 -10.70 -7.16
N ALA A 160 5.11 -10.35 -6.55
CA ALA A 160 3.89 -9.96 -7.27
C ALA A 160 3.82 -8.47 -7.62
N ARG A 161 4.47 -7.61 -6.84
CA ARG A 161 4.44 -6.14 -7.00
C ARG A 161 5.81 -5.52 -7.23
N GLY A 162 6.87 -6.31 -7.15
CA GLY A 162 8.24 -5.86 -7.34
C GLY A 162 8.83 -5.14 -6.13
N ARG A 163 9.97 -4.49 -6.36
CA ARG A 163 10.67 -3.68 -5.36
C ARG A 163 9.89 -2.42 -5.02
N GLU A 164 10.19 -1.83 -3.87
CA GLU A 164 9.61 -0.56 -3.44
C GLU A 164 9.91 0.56 -4.42
N VAL A 165 8.83 1.23 -4.84
CA VAL A 165 8.87 2.45 -5.64
C VAL A 165 7.94 3.44 -4.96
N TYR A 166 8.43 4.65 -4.72
CA TYR A 166 7.67 5.70 -4.05
C TYR A 166 7.23 6.77 -5.04
N ARG A 167 6.05 7.31 -4.80
CA ARG A 167 5.56 8.47 -5.56
C ARG A 167 6.29 9.74 -5.10
N PRO A 168 6.54 10.69 -6.02
CA PRO A 168 7.00 12.02 -5.67
C PRO A 168 6.07 12.70 -4.65
N THR A 169 6.66 13.40 -3.68
CA THR A 169 5.92 14.05 -2.60
C THR A 169 4.93 15.09 -3.10
N ASP A 170 5.34 15.89 -4.09
CA ASP A 170 4.51 16.92 -4.70
C ASP A 170 3.25 16.36 -5.36
N GLU A 171 3.34 15.19 -6.02
CA GLU A 171 2.19 14.50 -6.59
C GLU A 171 1.20 14.04 -5.54
N ILE A 172 1.70 13.50 -4.40
CA ILE A 172 0.87 13.06 -3.28
C ILE A 172 0.15 14.26 -2.66
N ILE A 173 0.89 15.33 -2.36
CA ILE A 173 0.34 16.56 -1.78
C ILE A 173 -0.71 17.20 -2.71
N ASN A 174 -0.44 17.25 -4.01
CA ASN A 174 -1.39 17.80 -4.98
C ASN A 174 -2.66 16.94 -5.12
N GLU A 175 -2.54 15.61 -5.01
CA GLU A 175 -3.70 14.71 -5.01
C GLU A 175 -4.54 14.93 -3.75
N VAL A 176 -3.90 15.00 -2.57
CA VAL A 176 -4.61 15.23 -1.30
C VAL A 176 -5.31 16.59 -1.29
N LYS A 177 -4.64 17.68 -1.72
CA LYS A 177 -5.27 19.01 -1.83
C LYS A 177 -6.55 18.97 -2.65
N LYS A 178 -6.49 18.34 -3.84
CA LYS A 178 -7.67 18.22 -4.71
C LYS A 178 -8.79 17.39 -4.07
N LEU A 179 -8.45 16.34 -3.32
CA LEU A 179 -9.45 15.55 -2.61
C LEU A 179 -10.13 16.37 -1.52
N VAL A 180 -9.36 17.10 -0.72
CA VAL A 180 -9.90 17.99 0.34
C VAL A 180 -10.76 19.10 -0.26
N GLU A 181 -10.31 19.76 -1.32
CA GLU A 181 -11.09 20.75 -2.08
C GLU A 181 -12.41 20.18 -2.62
N ASN A 182 -12.43 18.89 -2.98
CA ASN A 182 -13.64 18.18 -3.42
C ASN A 182 -14.50 17.63 -2.25
N GLY A 183 -14.20 18.01 -1.00
CA GLY A 183 -15.01 17.69 0.17
C GLY A 183 -14.75 16.34 0.81
N TYR A 184 -13.66 15.63 0.46
CA TYR A 184 -13.28 14.40 1.12
C TYR A 184 -12.88 14.65 2.57
N LYS A 185 -13.36 13.80 3.49
CA LYS A 185 -13.18 13.95 4.94
C LYS A 185 -12.19 12.94 5.52
N GLU A 186 -11.78 11.95 4.76
CA GLU A 186 -10.80 10.97 5.20
C GLU A 186 -9.80 10.66 4.07
N ILE A 187 -8.53 10.87 4.35
CA ILE A 187 -7.41 10.52 3.47
C ILE A 187 -6.63 9.36 4.08
N VAL A 188 -6.58 8.24 3.39
CA VAL A 188 -5.86 7.05 3.85
C VAL A 188 -4.60 6.88 3.01
N LEU A 189 -3.43 7.18 3.57
CA LEU A 189 -2.14 6.95 2.93
C LEU A 189 -1.83 5.46 2.94
N ILE A 190 -1.54 4.87 1.78
CA ILE A 190 -1.34 3.44 1.62
C ILE A 190 -0.09 3.09 0.83
N ALA A 191 0.60 2.03 1.28
CA ALA A 191 1.66 1.32 0.57
C ALA A 191 1.68 -0.14 1.06
N GLN A 192 2.62 -0.96 0.65
CA GLN A 192 2.90 -2.26 1.26
C GLN A 192 3.65 -2.11 2.59
N ASN A 193 4.40 -1.02 2.72
CA ASN A 193 5.02 -0.55 3.95
C ASN A 193 5.06 0.99 3.89
N VAL A 194 4.20 1.68 4.63
CA VAL A 194 4.11 3.15 4.54
C VAL A 194 5.28 3.83 5.23
N ASN A 195 5.76 3.28 6.33
CA ASN A 195 6.80 3.91 7.14
C ASN A 195 8.23 3.70 6.60
N SER A 196 8.39 3.02 5.46
CA SER A 196 9.63 3.02 4.68
C SER A 196 9.66 4.10 3.59
N TYR A 197 8.60 4.93 3.47
CA TYR A 197 8.53 5.97 2.44
C TYR A 197 9.77 6.86 2.43
N LYS A 198 10.34 7.03 1.23
CA LYS A 198 11.47 7.93 0.96
C LYS A 198 11.32 8.52 -0.44
N SER A 199 11.22 9.83 -0.52
CA SER A 199 11.19 10.56 -1.78
C SER A 199 12.36 11.52 -1.86
N PRO A 200 13.05 11.65 -3.00
CA PRO A 200 14.08 12.68 -3.18
C PRO A 200 13.50 14.06 -2.88
N LEU A 201 14.30 14.91 -2.22
CA LEU A 201 13.91 16.28 -1.95
C LEU A 201 13.96 17.10 -3.25
N GLU A 202 12.81 17.49 -3.76
CA GLU A 202 12.71 18.35 -4.93
C GLU A 202 13.04 19.82 -4.59
N ARG A 203 13.61 20.56 -5.55
CA ARG A 203 14.07 21.96 -5.34
C ARG A 203 12.97 22.87 -4.80
N GLY A 204 11.71 22.65 -5.17
CA GLY A 204 10.57 23.46 -4.74
C GLY A 204 10.09 23.21 -3.29
N LEU A 205 10.45 22.08 -2.67
CA LEU A 205 9.99 21.69 -1.33
C LEU A 205 10.96 22.05 -0.20
N ARG A 206 12.17 22.54 -0.53
CA ARG A 206 13.18 22.89 0.48
C ARG A 206 12.70 23.92 1.49
N GLY A 207 11.92 24.91 1.06
CA GLY A 207 11.37 25.96 1.92
C GLY A 207 10.28 25.47 2.89
N VAL A 208 9.57 24.38 2.58
CA VAL A 208 8.53 23.80 3.42
C VAL A 208 9.14 23.02 4.59
N LEU A 209 10.19 22.24 4.32
CA LEU A 209 10.87 21.46 5.37
C LEU A 209 11.62 22.36 6.38
N SER A 210 12.12 23.53 5.96
CA SER A 210 12.79 24.45 6.88
C SER A 210 11.86 25.01 7.97
N ARG A 211 10.54 25.07 7.70
CA ARG A 211 9.54 25.52 8.71
C ARG A 211 9.28 24.47 9.78
N HIS A 212 9.52 23.18 9.50
CA HIS A 212 9.29 22.09 10.46
C HIS A 212 10.53 21.70 11.26
N LYS A 213 11.72 22.16 10.88
CA LYS A 213 12.99 21.85 11.57
C LYS A 213 13.37 22.89 12.66
N THR A 214 12.40 23.58 13.27
CA THR A 214 12.67 24.52 14.37
C THR A 214 12.65 23.84 15.73
N HIS A 215 13.64 22.96 16.01
CA HIS A 215 14.13 22.75 17.37
C HIS A 215 15.67 22.76 17.33
N PRO A 216 16.35 23.57 18.15
CA PRO A 216 17.80 23.59 18.22
C PRO A 216 18.27 22.29 18.87
N VAL A 217 18.76 21.36 18.06
CA VAL A 217 19.67 20.33 18.58
C VAL A 217 21.04 21.02 18.65
N SER A 218 21.50 21.23 19.87
CA SER A 218 22.80 21.77 20.17
C SER A 218 23.90 20.98 19.45
N GLY A 219 24.70 21.67 18.62
CA GLY A 219 25.97 21.20 18.14
C GLY A 219 26.02 20.75 16.68
N SER A 220 26.64 21.60 15.86
CA SER A 220 27.09 21.42 14.48
C SER A 220 25.99 21.30 13.41
N GLU A 221 25.65 22.45 12.84
CA GLU A 221 25.04 22.55 11.52
C GLU A 221 26.00 21.99 10.47
N THR A 222 25.78 20.77 10.03
CA THR A 222 26.36 20.28 8.77
C THR A 222 25.48 20.78 7.63
N PRO A 223 26.05 21.40 6.58
CA PRO A 223 25.28 21.81 5.40
C PRO A 223 24.59 20.59 4.79
N LEU A 224 23.31 20.72 4.41
CA LEU A 224 22.51 19.74 3.70
C LEU A 224 23.35 19.09 2.57
N GLN A 225 23.82 17.86 2.79
CA GLN A 225 24.58 17.11 1.81
C GLN A 225 23.66 16.62 0.69
N ARG A 226 24.18 16.55 -0.54
CA ARG A 226 23.48 16.02 -1.72
C ARG A 226 22.84 14.67 -1.39
N GLY A 227 21.48 14.59 -1.39
CA GLY A 227 20.74 13.36 -1.19
C GLY A 227 19.75 13.35 -0.02
N GLU A 228 19.29 14.50 0.45
CA GLU A 228 18.22 14.53 1.45
C GLU A 228 16.93 13.98 0.87
N PHE A 229 16.31 13.09 1.64
CA PHE A 229 15.04 12.48 1.32
C PHE A 229 13.97 13.03 2.26
N ILE A 230 12.75 13.16 1.75
CA ILE A 230 11.53 13.33 2.54
C ILE A 230 11.13 11.95 3.00
N ASP A 231 11.05 11.72 4.31
CA ASP A 231 10.59 10.48 4.88
C ASP A 231 9.08 10.50 5.17
N PHE A 232 8.57 9.42 5.79
CA PHE A 232 7.14 9.32 6.07
C PHE A 232 6.68 10.33 7.14
N SER A 233 7.53 10.66 8.11
CA SER A 233 7.24 11.67 9.14
C SER A 233 7.09 13.06 8.50
N ASP A 234 8.01 13.41 7.61
CA ASP A 234 7.93 14.66 6.85
C ASP A 234 6.67 14.72 5.98
N LEU A 235 6.36 13.63 5.27
CA LEU A 235 5.15 13.54 4.45
C LEU A 235 3.88 13.74 5.28
N LEU A 236 3.79 13.11 6.47
CA LEU A 236 2.65 13.29 7.37
C LEU A 236 2.48 14.75 7.80
N LYS A 237 3.57 15.43 8.20
CA LYS A 237 3.55 16.85 8.55
C LYS A 237 3.04 17.69 7.37
N MET A 238 3.56 17.47 6.17
CA MET A 238 3.16 18.20 4.97
C MET A 238 1.68 17.97 4.61
N VAL A 239 1.15 16.75 4.79
CA VAL A 239 -0.26 16.45 4.55
C VAL A 239 -1.13 17.09 5.65
N ASN A 240 -0.68 17.06 6.92
CA ASN A 240 -1.36 17.70 8.04
C ASN A 240 -1.53 19.22 7.87
N ASP A 241 -0.55 19.87 7.24
CA ASP A 241 -0.57 21.33 6.99
C ASP A 241 -1.52 21.75 5.85
N ILE A 242 -2.06 20.80 5.08
CA ILE A 242 -3.05 21.12 4.04
C ILE A 242 -4.30 21.71 4.74
N PRO A 243 -4.76 22.94 4.35
CA PRO A 243 -5.95 23.52 4.93
C PRO A 243 -7.19 22.65 4.70
N GLY A 244 -8.09 22.61 5.67
CA GLY A 244 -9.36 21.89 5.60
C GLY A 244 -9.58 20.97 6.79
N ASP A 245 -10.84 20.56 6.98
CA ASP A 245 -11.29 19.65 8.01
C ASP A 245 -11.36 18.23 7.45
N PHE A 246 -10.35 17.41 7.70
CA PHE A 246 -10.25 16.02 7.27
C PHE A 246 -9.33 15.22 8.17
N TRP A 247 -9.50 13.90 8.15
CA TRP A 247 -8.71 12.95 8.91
C TRP A 247 -7.64 12.30 8.04
N ILE A 248 -6.47 12.07 8.60
CA ILE A 248 -5.37 11.36 7.97
C ILE A 248 -5.23 10.00 8.65
N ARG A 249 -5.30 8.95 7.86
CA ARG A 249 -4.96 7.59 8.28
C ARG A 249 -3.85 7.02 7.44
N PHE A 250 -3.16 6.04 7.98
CA PHE A 250 -2.22 5.25 7.22
C PHE A 250 -2.34 3.78 7.60
N ALA A 251 -1.94 2.91 6.68
CA ALA A 251 -2.07 1.47 6.87
C ALA A 251 -0.80 0.75 6.44
N THR A 252 -0.50 -0.34 7.12
CA THR A 252 0.60 -1.27 6.78
C THR A 252 1.99 -0.74 7.15
N SER A 253 2.23 -0.54 8.45
CA SER A 253 3.55 -0.20 9.00
C SER A 253 4.39 -1.46 9.27
N HIS A 254 5.72 -1.31 9.28
CA HIS A 254 6.64 -2.36 9.69
C HIS A 254 7.38 -1.98 10.96
N PRO A 255 7.49 -2.85 11.98
CA PRO A 255 8.14 -2.52 13.25
C PRO A 255 9.59 -2.02 13.13
N LYS A 256 10.36 -2.52 12.15
CA LYS A 256 11.75 -2.06 11.95
C LYS A 256 11.87 -0.60 11.49
N ASP A 257 10.81 -0.06 10.86
CA ASP A 257 10.79 1.28 10.29
C ASP A 257 9.94 2.26 11.12
N MET A 258 9.50 1.84 12.33
CA MET A 258 8.79 2.69 13.28
C MET A 258 9.81 3.47 14.11
N SER A 259 10.15 4.68 13.70
CA SER A 259 11.10 5.57 14.36
C SER A 259 10.44 6.35 15.50
N ASP A 260 11.27 6.86 16.43
CA ASP A 260 10.81 7.74 17.51
C ASP A 260 10.25 9.05 16.92
N GLU A 261 10.85 9.57 15.83
CA GLU A 261 10.35 10.75 15.13
C GLU A 261 8.96 10.51 14.55
N LEU A 262 8.72 9.33 13.93
CA LEU A 262 7.39 9.00 13.41
C LEU A 262 6.34 8.91 14.53
N ILE A 263 6.68 8.30 15.67
CA ILE A 263 5.78 8.22 16.83
C ILE A 263 5.43 9.64 17.32
N LYS A 264 6.43 10.51 17.44
CA LYS A 264 6.25 11.90 17.81
C LYS A 264 5.37 12.66 16.81
N THR A 265 5.66 12.51 15.52
CA THR A 265 4.89 13.15 14.45
C THR A 265 3.42 12.75 14.46
N VAL A 266 3.12 11.46 14.66
CA VAL A 266 1.72 10.99 14.77
C VAL A 266 1.02 11.61 15.98
N ALA A 267 1.73 11.75 17.10
CA ALA A 267 1.18 12.36 18.32
C ALA A 267 0.92 13.86 18.18
N GLU A 268 1.75 14.58 17.42
CA GLU A 268 1.69 16.04 17.28
C GLU A 268 0.78 16.52 16.14
N CYS A 269 0.52 15.69 15.13
CA CYS A 269 -0.30 16.05 13.98
C CYS A 269 -1.79 15.90 14.30
N GLU A 270 -2.51 16.99 14.48
CA GLU A 270 -3.93 17.02 14.90
C GLU A 270 -4.88 16.25 13.97
N LYS A 271 -4.59 16.21 12.66
CA LYS A 271 -5.44 15.51 11.68
C LYS A 271 -5.11 14.03 11.59
N VAL A 272 -4.00 13.57 12.16
CA VAL A 272 -3.58 12.17 12.09
C VAL A 272 -4.29 11.35 13.17
N CYS A 273 -5.03 10.33 12.75
CA CYS A 273 -5.71 9.44 13.69
C CYS A 273 -4.68 8.64 14.51
N HIS A 274 -4.85 8.58 15.82
CA HIS A 274 -4.07 7.74 16.74
C HIS A 274 -4.42 6.25 16.58
N HIS A 275 -4.32 5.74 15.36
CA HIS A 275 -4.54 4.33 15.04
C HIS A 275 -3.29 3.77 14.35
N ILE A 276 -2.61 2.87 15.04
CA ILE A 276 -1.36 2.27 14.58
C ILE A 276 -1.58 0.79 14.26
N HIS A 277 -1.56 0.45 12.96
CA HIS A 277 -1.51 -0.93 12.53
C HIS A 277 -0.05 -1.38 12.42
N LEU A 278 0.42 -2.18 13.38
CA LEU A 278 1.80 -2.62 13.51
C LEU A 278 1.88 -4.15 13.59
N PRO A 279 2.00 -4.85 12.43
CA PRO A 279 2.00 -6.31 12.36
C PRO A 279 3.19 -6.94 13.10
N ALA A 280 2.92 -7.62 14.22
CA ALA A 280 3.92 -8.40 14.96
C ALA A 280 4.25 -9.75 14.29
N GLN A 281 3.30 -10.33 13.60
CA GLN A 281 3.32 -11.63 12.91
C GLN A 281 3.55 -12.82 13.84
N ALA A 282 4.45 -12.75 14.82
CA ALA A 282 4.70 -13.76 15.86
C ALA A 282 5.27 -13.12 17.12
N GLY A 283 5.18 -13.82 18.26
CA GLY A 283 5.74 -13.39 19.55
C GLY A 283 6.99 -14.16 19.99
N ASP A 284 7.56 -14.99 19.12
CA ASP A 284 8.76 -15.78 19.39
C ASP A 284 9.91 -15.33 18.48
N ASN A 285 11.09 -15.04 19.08
CA ASN A 285 12.23 -14.51 18.33
C ASN A 285 12.76 -15.45 17.23
N ARG A 286 12.69 -16.78 17.41
CA ARG A 286 13.12 -17.75 16.39
C ARG A 286 12.18 -17.70 15.20
N ILE A 287 10.87 -17.61 15.44
CA ILE A 287 9.86 -17.51 14.39
C ILE A 287 9.97 -16.16 13.68
N ILE A 288 10.11 -15.05 14.42
CA ILE A 288 10.33 -13.70 13.84
C ILE A 288 11.56 -13.71 12.91
N LYS A 289 12.68 -14.32 13.35
CA LYS A 289 13.89 -14.48 12.53
C LYS A 289 13.65 -15.36 11.31
N ALA A 290 12.97 -16.50 11.47
CA ALA A 290 12.65 -17.42 10.39
C ALA A 290 11.70 -16.78 9.35
N MET A 291 10.84 -15.86 9.77
CA MET A 291 10.00 -15.03 8.91
C MET A 291 10.77 -13.91 8.17
N ASN A 292 12.09 -13.82 8.34
CA ASN A 292 12.94 -12.74 7.82
C ASN A 292 12.49 -11.35 8.28
N ARG A 293 12.10 -11.22 9.55
CA ARG A 293 11.71 -9.94 10.14
C ARG A 293 12.85 -9.40 11.00
N HIS A 294 13.31 -8.19 10.69
CA HIS A 294 14.51 -7.59 11.26
C HIS A 294 14.24 -6.85 12.56
N TYR A 295 13.55 -7.48 13.50
CA TYR A 295 13.33 -7.00 14.87
C TYR A 295 13.14 -8.18 15.82
N THR A 296 13.18 -7.90 17.12
CA THR A 296 12.93 -8.89 18.19
C THR A 296 11.60 -8.59 18.89
N ARG A 297 11.09 -9.59 19.63
CA ARG A 297 9.93 -9.39 20.52
C ARG A 297 10.14 -8.23 21.50
N GLY A 298 11.35 -8.13 22.09
CA GLY A 298 11.68 -7.04 23.03
C GLY A 298 11.64 -5.66 22.36
N HIS A 299 12.19 -5.54 21.16
CA HIS A 299 12.10 -4.31 20.35
C HIS A 299 10.65 -3.92 20.09
N TYR A 300 9.82 -4.88 19.66
CA TYR A 300 8.41 -4.66 19.38
C TYR A 300 7.65 -4.14 20.61
N ILE A 301 7.85 -4.78 21.78
CA ILE A 301 7.24 -4.34 23.04
C ILE A 301 7.70 -2.94 23.40
N GLY A 302 8.99 -2.63 23.21
CA GLY A 302 9.54 -1.29 23.40
C GLY A 302 8.87 -0.23 22.55
N LEU A 303 8.61 -0.53 21.26
CA LEU A 303 7.86 0.37 20.38
C LEU A 303 6.44 0.62 20.88
N ILE A 304 5.71 -0.42 21.27
CA ILE A 304 4.35 -0.26 21.80
C ILE A 304 4.33 0.61 23.07
N LYS A 305 5.32 0.43 23.98
CA LYS A 305 5.44 1.28 25.17
C LYS A 305 5.65 2.75 24.80
N LYS A 306 6.54 3.03 23.84
CA LYS A 306 6.78 4.40 23.35
C LYS A 306 5.52 5.00 22.70
N ILE A 307 4.81 4.22 21.87
CA ILE A 307 3.56 4.67 21.25
C ILE A 307 2.53 5.05 22.32
N ARG A 308 2.31 4.19 23.32
CA ARG A 308 1.34 4.46 24.40
C ARG A 308 1.79 5.59 25.34
N GLN A 309 3.07 5.79 25.48
CA GLN A 309 3.59 6.93 26.24
C GLN A 309 3.32 8.26 25.52
N ALA A 310 3.50 8.29 24.20
CA ALA A 310 3.25 9.47 23.38
C ALA A 310 1.74 9.69 23.12
N MET A 311 0.97 8.60 22.99
CA MET A 311 -0.46 8.60 22.67
C MET A 311 -1.17 7.54 23.54
N PRO A 312 -1.59 7.88 24.79
CA PRO A 312 -2.19 6.92 25.73
C PRO A 312 -3.48 6.25 25.23
N ASP A 313 -4.23 6.95 24.38
CA ASP A 313 -5.50 6.54 23.76
C ASP A 313 -5.33 5.89 22.38
N ALA A 314 -4.10 5.67 21.91
CA ALA A 314 -3.86 5.10 20.60
C ALA A 314 -4.43 3.69 20.45
N SER A 315 -5.23 3.47 19.41
CA SER A 315 -5.67 2.14 19.00
C SER A 315 -4.54 1.39 18.31
N ILE A 316 -4.18 0.22 18.83
CA ILE A 316 -3.09 -0.61 18.32
C ILE A 316 -3.65 -1.90 17.75
N THR A 317 -3.42 -2.11 16.46
CA THR A 317 -3.86 -3.31 15.76
C THR A 317 -2.68 -4.07 15.16
N THR A 318 -2.84 -5.38 14.97
CA THR A 318 -1.73 -6.25 14.52
C THR A 318 -2.22 -7.37 13.60
N ASP A 319 -1.29 -7.95 12.83
CA ASP A 319 -1.44 -9.23 12.16
C ASP A 319 -0.61 -10.30 12.86
N ILE A 320 -1.14 -11.52 12.91
CA ILE A 320 -0.46 -12.70 13.45
C ILE A 320 -0.64 -13.88 12.49
N ILE A 321 0.43 -14.61 12.27
CA ILE A 321 0.43 -15.86 11.52
C ILE A 321 0.71 -16.99 12.51
N VAL A 322 -0.18 -17.99 12.55
CA VAL A 322 -0.02 -19.20 13.35
C VAL A 322 0.28 -20.41 12.47
N GLY A 323 1.01 -21.39 13.00
CA GLY A 323 1.40 -22.59 12.26
C GLY A 323 2.50 -22.34 11.22
N PHE A 324 3.31 -21.30 11.40
CA PHE A 324 4.49 -21.07 10.56
C PHE A 324 5.46 -22.27 10.65
N PRO A 325 6.14 -22.70 9.56
CA PRO A 325 7.08 -23.81 9.59
C PRO A 325 8.12 -23.68 10.71
N GLY A 326 8.20 -24.71 11.54
CA GLY A 326 9.06 -24.72 12.73
C GLY A 326 8.46 -24.05 13.99
N GLU A 327 7.19 -23.59 13.96
CA GLU A 327 6.53 -23.08 15.14
C GLU A 327 6.19 -24.24 16.09
N THR A 328 6.83 -24.23 17.26
CA THR A 328 6.53 -25.20 18.35
C THR A 328 5.41 -24.68 19.24
N LYS A 329 4.83 -25.56 20.07
CA LYS A 329 3.85 -25.16 21.10
C LYS A 329 4.39 -24.06 22.02
N GLN A 330 5.69 -24.09 22.34
CA GLN A 330 6.34 -23.05 23.14
C GLN A 330 6.37 -21.71 22.39
N ALA A 331 6.70 -21.69 21.08
CA ALA A 331 6.70 -20.49 20.26
C ALA A 331 5.31 -19.90 20.12
N PHE A 332 4.29 -20.73 19.91
CA PHE A 332 2.89 -20.32 19.94
C PHE A 332 2.50 -19.70 21.29
N ASN A 333 2.89 -20.31 22.41
CA ASN A 333 2.64 -19.79 23.75
C ASN A 333 3.33 -18.42 23.96
N ASN A 334 4.52 -18.22 23.37
CA ASN A 334 5.20 -16.92 23.42
C ASN A 334 4.40 -15.85 22.65
N THR A 335 3.77 -16.22 21.53
CA THR A 335 2.84 -15.33 20.81
C THR A 335 1.59 -15.03 21.65
N ALA A 336 1.00 -16.02 22.32
CA ALA A 336 -0.13 -15.81 23.22
C ALA A 336 0.23 -14.92 24.44
N LYS A 337 1.46 -15.04 24.97
CA LYS A 337 1.95 -14.13 26.02
C LYS A 337 2.08 -12.69 25.52
N LEU A 338 2.54 -12.49 24.27
CA LEU A 338 2.61 -11.17 23.67
C LEU A 338 1.23 -10.49 23.63
N PHE A 339 0.17 -11.21 23.29
CA PHE A 339 -1.20 -10.69 23.30
C PHE A 339 -1.62 -10.17 24.68
N ARG A 340 -1.37 -10.95 25.74
CA ARG A 340 -1.71 -10.58 27.11
C ARG A 340 -0.94 -9.35 27.58
N GLU A 341 0.32 -9.22 27.14
CA GLU A 341 1.20 -8.12 27.50
C GLU A 341 0.82 -6.83 26.76
N ILE A 342 0.57 -6.92 25.45
CA ILE A 342 0.30 -5.76 24.61
C ILE A 342 -1.15 -5.28 24.74
N LYS A 343 -2.12 -6.18 24.89
CA LYS A 343 -3.57 -5.87 24.91
C LYS A 343 -3.97 -5.05 23.66
N TYR A 344 -3.89 -5.71 22.50
CA TYR A 344 -4.29 -5.09 21.23
C TYR A 344 -5.79 -4.78 21.21
N ASP A 345 -6.16 -3.69 20.55
CA ASP A 345 -7.57 -3.37 20.28
C ASP A 345 -8.17 -4.32 19.25
N MET A 346 -7.35 -4.74 18.26
CA MET A 346 -7.75 -5.74 17.28
C MET A 346 -6.54 -6.51 16.76
N ALA A 347 -6.73 -7.80 16.49
CA ALA A 347 -5.72 -8.64 15.83
C ALA A 347 -6.35 -9.44 14.70
N TYR A 348 -5.69 -9.41 13.55
CA TYR A 348 -6.04 -10.26 12.40
C TYR A 348 -5.18 -11.51 12.45
N ILE A 349 -5.79 -12.66 12.73
CA ILE A 349 -5.07 -13.92 12.88
C ILE A 349 -5.33 -14.77 11.64
N ALA A 350 -4.25 -15.26 11.03
CA ALA A 350 -4.29 -16.15 9.88
C ALA A 350 -3.46 -17.40 10.15
N GLN A 351 -3.94 -18.54 9.67
CA GLN A 351 -3.13 -19.75 9.59
C GLN A 351 -2.11 -19.57 8.45
N TYR A 352 -0.89 -20.05 8.67
CA TYR A 352 0.14 -20.08 7.63
C TYR A 352 -0.34 -20.86 6.41
N SER A 353 -0.06 -20.33 5.25
CA SER A 353 -0.32 -20.96 3.96
C SER A 353 0.88 -20.72 3.06
N PRO A 354 1.50 -21.79 2.48
CA PRO A 354 2.61 -21.65 1.53
C PRO A 354 2.20 -20.78 0.32
N ARG A 355 3.16 -19.98 -0.19
CA ARG A 355 2.95 -19.08 -1.33
C ARG A 355 4.07 -19.23 -2.35
#